data_80b06ab1b81a16bc5f021e1cfb84a608
#
_entry.id   80b06ab1b81a16bc5f021e1cfb84a608
#
_cell.length_a   1.000
_cell.length_b   1.000
_cell.length_c   1.000
_cell.angle_alpha   90.00
_cell.angle_beta   90.00
_cell.angle_gamma   90.00
#
_symmetry.space_group_name_H-M   'P 1'
#
loop_
_entity.id
_entity.type
_entity.pdbx_description
1 polymer ?
#
loop_
_entity_poly.entity_id
_entity_poly.type
_entity_poly.pdbx_seq_one_letter_code
_entity_poly.pdbx_strand_id
1 'polypeptide(L)'
;MDGVLVDSEPFHVQAFKIMMDELKLDYEDSFVHSFIGHSIESNIQCINEEFMQGRELNLNEAVEYRDTLYLNLIRQADLHPLPGIDKLINICREQDVILALASSSAREQVDIILEKLSENSGNLKNIFKSIVTGDDVEARKPAPDIYQKTIKNLGLRANFCIAIEDSPAGVQSAKTAGLNCIGLKSIFIGSKELNKADLLIDNINQFVELLGKNL
;
A
#
# COMPACT_ATOMS: atom_id res chain seq x y z
N MET A 1 -1.22 -2.18 -2.87
CA MET A 1 -2.08 -3.02 -2.00
C MET A 1 -2.75 -2.13 -0.99
N ASP A 2 -1.98 -1.66 -0.04
CA ASP A 2 -2.42 -0.69 0.96
C ASP A 2 -2.91 0.57 0.23
N GLY A 3 -3.99 1.17 0.70
CA GLY A 3 -4.61 2.36 0.10
C GLY A 3 -5.22 2.20 -1.29
N VAL A 4 -5.03 1.06 -1.97
CA VAL A 4 -5.59 0.77 -3.30
C VAL A 4 -6.55 -0.40 -3.28
N LEU A 5 -6.12 -1.54 -2.74
CA LEU A 5 -6.94 -2.75 -2.63
C LEU A 5 -7.75 -2.76 -1.34
N VAL A 6 -7.15 -2.26 -0.26
CA VAL A 6 -7.70 -2.23 1.09
C VAL A 6 -7.26 -0.95 1.80
N ASP A 7 -8.09 -0.44 2.71
CA ASP A 7 -7.69 0.61 3.64
C ASP A 7 -7.05 -0.02 4.88
N SER A 8 -5.73 -0.09 4.88
CA SER A 8 -4.91 -0.58 6.00
C SER A 8 -4.38 0.52 6.91
N GLU A 9 -4.54 1.80 6.54
CA GLU A 9 -4.00 2.95 7.27
C GLU A 9 -4.48 3.03 8.74
N PRO A 10 -5.76 2.75 9.07
CA PRO A 10 -6.20 2.74 10.47
C PRO A 10 -5.43 1.75 11.36
N PHE A 11 -5.01 0.62 10.80
CA PHE A 11 -4.23 -0.40 11.54
C PHE A 11 -2.77 0.02 11.70
N HIS A 12 -2.22 0.75 10.73
CA HIS A 12 -0.89 1.35 10.84
C HIS A 12 -0.86 2.38 11.98
N VAL A 13 -1.84 3.28 12.03
CA VAL A 13 -2.00 4.27 13.10
C VAL A 13 -2.19 3.57 14.45
N GLN A 14 -3.06 2.57 14.53
CA GLN A 14 -3.34 1.87 15.77
C GLN A 14 -2.12 1.11 16.31
N ALA A 15 -1.30 0.51 15.45
CA ALA A 15 -0.07 -0.17 15.87
C ALA A 15 0.94 0.80 16.50
N PHE A 16 1.07 2.01 15.97
CA PHE A 16 1.90 3.04 16.59
C PHE A 16 1.30 3.52 17.91
N LYS A 17 -0.01 3.71 18.02
CA LYS A 17 -0.67 4.08 19.27
C LYS A 17 -0.39 3.04 20.37
N ILE A 18 -0.61 1.75 20.08
CA ILE A 18 -0.33 0.68 21.03
C ILE A 18 1.14 0.72 21.49
N MET A 19 2.07 0.83 20.54
CA MET A 19 3.49 0.90 20.84
C MET A 19 3.83 2.09 21.77
N MET A 20 3.30 3.27 21.48
CA MET A 20 3.55 4.48 22.28
C MET A 20 2.88 4.41 23.66
N ASP A 21 1.69 3.83 23.77
CA ASP A 21 0.98 3.60 25.04
C ASP A 21 1.76 2.65 25.95
N GLU A 22 2.31 1.55 25.40
CA GLU A 22 3.14 0.60 26.16
C GLU A 22 4.45 1.21 26.63
N LEU A 23 5.02 2.15 25.85
CA LEU A 23 6.16 2.96 26.22
C LEU A 23 5.80 4.05 27.25
N LYS A 24 4.49 4.22 27.55
CA LYS A 24 3.94 5.22 28.47
C LYS A 24 4.32 6.66 28.07
N LEU A 25 4.30 6.93 26.76
CA LEU A 25 4.56 8.26 26.23
C LEU A 25 3.28 9.11 26.33
N ASP A 26 3.47 10.40 26.62
CA ASP A 26 2.38 11.38 26.63
C ASP A 26 2.38 12.12 25.28
N TYR A 27 1.41 11.78 24.41
CA TYR A 27 1.33 12.28 23.05
C TYR A 27 -0.10 12.66 22.65
N GLU A 28 -0.21 13.59 21.75
CA GLU A 28 -1.49 13.94 21.11
C GLU A 28 -1.79 13.03 19.93
N ASP A 29 -3.05 12.69 19.70
CA ASP A 29 -3.50 11.89 18.54
C ASP A 29 -3.00 12.45 17.21
N SER A 30 -2.91 13.77 17.07
CA SER A 30 -2.37 14.47 15.90
C SER A 30 -0.93 14.09 15.59
N PHE A 31 -0.12 13.75 16.59
CA PHE A 31 1.26 13.32 16.40
C PHE A 31 1.31 11.98 15.65
N VAL A 32 0.52 10.99 16.07
CA VAL A 32 0.49 9.69 15.40
C VAL A 32 -0.13 9.79 14.00
N HIS A 33 -1.13 10.67 13.81
CA HIS A 33 -1.69 10.93 12.50
C HIS A 33 -0.69 11.59 11.53
N SER A 34 0.31 12.30 12.03
CA SER A 34 1.38 12.85 11.17
C SER A 34 2.29 11.79 10.57
N PHE A 35 2.22 10.55 11.03
CA PHE A 35 2.99 9.42 10.50
C PHE A 35 2.48 8.91 9.15
N ILE A 36 1.25 9.27 8.78
CA ILE A 36 0.61 8.81 7.55
C ILE A 36 1.41 9.30 6.34
N GLY A 37 1.74 8.36 5.45
CA GLY A 37 2.51 8.64 4.24
C GLY A 37 4.03 8.66 4.42
N HIS A 38 4.54 8.46 5.63
CA HIS A 38 5.95 8.34 5.93
C HIS A 38 6.37 6.87 6.13
N SER A 39 7.68 6.59 6.06
CA SER A 39 8.18 5.24 6.33
C SER A 39 8.11 4.93 7.83
N ILE A 40 8.01 3.65 8.17
CA ILE A 40 7.98 3.18 9.57
C ILE A 40 9.26 3.62 10.29
N GLU A 41 10.40 3.49 9.62
CA GLU A 41 11.71 3.89 10.15
C GLU A 41 11.75 5.39 10.48
N SER A 42 11.23 6.23 9.58
CA SER A 42 11.14 7.68 9.79
C SER A 42 10.25 8.03 10.98
N ASN A 43 9.13 7.33 11.13
CA ASN A 43 8.20 7.55 12.23
C ASN A 43 8.81 7.13 13.58
N ILE A 44 9.57 6.02 13.63
CA ILE A 44 10.30 5.62 14.84
C ILE A 44 11.41 6.62 15.19
N GLN A 45 12.12 7.15 14.18
CA GLN A 45 13.09 8.22 14.41
C GLN A 45 12.43 9.45 15.01
N CYS A 46 11.25 9.84 14.51
CA CYS A 46 10.48 10.95 15.06
C CYS A 46 10.06 10.71 16.53
N ILE A 47 9.67 9.48 16.87
CA ILE A 47 9.39 9.09 18.28
C ILE A 47 10.65 9.22 19.14
N ASN A 48 11.80 8.76 18.64
CA ASN A 48 13.08 8.87 19.36
C ASN A 48 13.44 10.32 19.62
N GLU A 49 13.34 11.18 18.62
CA GLU A 49 13.68 12.60 18.71
C GLU A 49 12.78 13.36 19.71
N GLU A 50 11.48 13.07 19.69
CA GLU A 50 10.51 13.80 20.50
C GLU A 50 10.41 13.28 21.94
N PHE A 51 10.46 11.96 22.17
CA PHE A 51 10.10 11.37 23.45
C PHE A 51 11.22 10.59 24.13
N MET A 52 12.25 10.13 23.39
CA MET A 52 13.18 9.12 23.90
C MET A 52 14.58 9.65 24.19
N GLN A 53 14.73 10.97 24.48
CA GLN A 53 16.01 11.61 24.74
C GLN A 53 16.88 10.81 25.73
N GLY A 54 18.02 10.27 25.25
CA GLY A 54 18.96 9.48 26.05
C GLY A 54 18.51 8.03 26.33
N ARG A 55 17.41 7.56 25.70
CA ARG A 55 16.90 6.19 25.79
C ARG A 55 16.34 5.73 24.44
N GLU A 56 17.02 6.08 23.36
CA GLU A 56 16.54 5.85 22.00
C GLU A 56 16.22 4.36 21.77
N LEU A 57 15.09 4.11 21.12
CA LEU A 57 14.69 2.79 20.66
C LEU A 57 15.68 2.32 19.59
N ASN A 58 16.10 1.06 19.67
CA ASN A 58 16.80 0.44 18.56
C ASN A 58 15.86 0.40 17.36
N LEU A 59 16.29 0.97 16.23
CA LEU A 59 15.43 1.14 15.06
C LEU A 59 14.89 -0.20 14.54
N ASN A 60 15.76 -1.21 14.40
CA ASN A 60 15.35 -2.50 13.85
C ASN A 60 14.38 -3.24 14.77
N GLU A 61 14.66 -3.27 16.07
CA GLU A 61 13.79 -3.90 17.07
C GLU A 61 12.44 -3.19 17.16
N ALA A 62 12.42 -1.86 17.07
CA ALA A 62 11.20 -1.08 17.12
C ALA A 62 10.33 -1.26 15.86
N VAL A 63 10.95 -1.36 14.67
CA VAL A 63 10.26 -1.69 13.42
C VAL A 63 9.64 -3.09 13.54
N GLU A 64 10.39 -4.11 13.93
CA GLU A 64 9.93 -5.49 14.07
C GLU A 64 8.78 -5.60 15.08
N TYR A 65 8.91 -4.90 16.22
CA TYR A 65 7.86 -4.89 17.24
C TYR A 65 6.58 -4.23 16.73
N ARG A 66 6.69 -3.05 16.13
CA ARG A 66 5.57 -2.33 15.53
C ARG A 66 4.87 -3.16 14.44
N ASP A 67 5.65 -3.86 13.60
CA ASP A 67 5.11 -4.73 12.55
C ASP A 67 4.39 -5.94 13.15
N THR A 68 4.88 -6.49 14.26
CA THR A 68 4.18 -7.54 15.01
C THR A 68 2.81 -7.05 15.51
N LEU A 69 2.73 -5.84 16.07
CA LEU A 69 1.47 -5.23 16.50
C LEU A 69 0.51 -5.06 15.32
N TYR A 70 0.99 -4.53 14.20
CA TYR A 70 0.21 -4.36 12.98
C TYR A 70 -0.36 -5.69 12.46
N LEU A 71 0.46 -6.73 12.36
CA LEU A 71 0.02 -8.03 11.90
C LEU A 71 -1.02 -8.66 12.83
N ASN A 72 -0.89 -8.47 14.14
CA ASN A 72 -1.88 -8.94 15.10
C ASN A 72 -3.24 -8.23 14.92
N LEU A 73 -3.23 -6.93 14.63
CA LEU A 73 -4.44 -6.17 14.32
C LEU A 73 -5.08 -6.66 13.03
N ILE A 74 -4.30 -6.81 11.95
CA ILE A 74 -4.81 -7.28 10.66
C ILE A 74 -5.39 -8.70 10.76
N ARG A 75 -4.76 -9.61 11.50
CA ARG A 75 -5.29 -10.99 11.68
C ARG A 75 -6.66 -11.02 12.35
N GLN A 76 -6.96 -10.05 13.22
CA GLN A 76 -8.24 -9.95 13.94
C GLN A 76 -9.27 -9.09 13.19
N ALA A 77 -8.84 -8.35 12.17
CA ALA A 77 -9.71 -7.42 11.45
C ALA A 77 -10.69 -8.15 10.51
N ASP A 78 -11.84 -7.53 10.31
CA ASP A 78 -12.77 -7.86 9.23
C ASP A 78 -12.45 -6.94 8.04
N LEU A 79 -11.57 -7.43 7.15
CA LEU A 79 -11.08 -6.66 6.02
C LEU A 79 -11.97 -6.83 4.79
N HIS A 80 -12.26 -5.72 4.15
CA HIS A 80 -12.98 -5.69 2.88
C HIS A 80 -12.17 -4.93 1.83
N PRO A 81 -12.27 -5.32 0.55
CA PRO A 81 -11.70 -4.52 -0.52
C PRO A 81 -12.31 -3.11 -0.55
N LEU A 82 -11.53 -2.13 -1.02
CA LEU A 82 -12.05 -0.78 -1.24
C LEU A 82 -13.23 -0.80 -2.23
N PRO A 83 -14.21 0.12 -2.04
CA PRO A 83 -15.38 0.20 -2.91
C PRO A 83 -15.00 0.33 -4.40
N GLY A 84 -15.51 -0.58 -5.23
CA GLY A 84 -15.24 -0.62 -6.67
C GLY A 84 -14.17 -1.64 -7.09
N ILE A 85 -13.40 -2.19 -6.17
CA ILE A 85 -12.37 -3.21 -6.48
C ILE A 85 -13.00 -4.47 -7.08
N ASP A 86 -14.09 -4.98 -6.51
CA ASP A 86 -14.75 -6.18 -7.05
C ASP A 86 -15.27 -5.97 -8.48
N LYS A 87 -15.80 -4.77 -8.75
CA LYS A 87 -16.25 -4.39 -10.10
C LYS A 87 -15.06 -4.30 -11.06
N LEU A 88 -13.96 -3.68 -10.65
CA LEU A 88 -12.74 -3.58 -11.45
C LEU A 88 -12.18 -4.97 -11.78
N ILE A 89 -12.10 -5.87 -10.81
CA ILE A 89 -11.63 -7.24 -10.99
C ILE A 89 -12.52 -7.97 -12.00
N ASN A 90 -13.84 -7.82 -11.91
CA ASN A 90 -14.78 -8.46 -12.84
C ASN A 90 -14.61 -7.93 -14.26
N ILE A 91 -14.47 -6.61 -14.46
CA ILE A 91 -14.18 -6.03 -15.77
C ILE A 91 -12.86 -6.58 -16.33
N CYS A 92 -11.81 -6.61 -15.52
CA CYS A 92 -10.52 -7.17 -15.94
C CYS A 92 -10.65 -8.63 -16.39
N ARG A 93 -11.43 -9.43 -15.68
CA ARG A 93 -11.69 -10.84 -16.02
C ARG A 93 -12.48 -10.97 -17.33
N GLU A 94 -13.51 -10.15 -17.54
CA GLU A 94 -14.34 -10.16 -18.76
C GLU A 94 -13.57 -9.72 -20.01
N GLN A 95 -12.55 -8.88 -19.82
CA GLN A 95 -11.72 -8.32 -20.88
C GLN A 95 -10.35 -9.00 -21.02
N ASP A 96 -10.15 -10.15 -20.36
CA ASP A 96 -8.86 -10.88 -20.35
C ASP A 96 -7.65 -10.02 -19.93
N VAL A 97 -7.86 -9.02 -19.07
CA VAL A 97 -6.79 -8.17 -18.53
C VAL A 97 -6.08 -8.90 -17.39
N ILE A 98 -4.77 -9.02 -17.51
CA ILE A 98 -3.92 -9.68 -16.51
C ILE A 98 -3.75 -8.75 -15.31
N LEU A 99 -4.03 -9.28 -14.11
CA LEU A 99 -3.82 -8.59 -12.84
C LEU A 99 -2.50 -9.02 -12.19
N ALA A 100 -1.80 -8.04 -11.60
CA ALA A 100 -0.61 -8.27 -10.78
C ALA A 100 -0.63 -7.36 -9.55
N LEU A 101 0.04 -7.79 -8.50
CA LEU A 101 0.21 -7.02 -7.26
C LEU A 101 1.68 -6.65 -7.07
N ALA A 102 1.95 -5.36 -6.81
CA ALA A 102 3.26 -4.81 -6.48
C ALA A 102 3.14 -3.98 -5.19
N SER A 103 3.62 -4.50 -4.05
CA SER A 103 3.52 -3.86 -2.74
C SER A 103 4.89 -3.68 -2.10
N SER A 104 5.14 -2.54 -1.44
CA SER A 104 6.34 -2.33 -0.63
C SER A 104 6.31 -3.09 0.70
N SER A 105 5.16 -3.64 1.08
CA SER A 105 4.97 -4.44 2.29
C SER A 105 5.75 -5.76 2.21
N ALA A 106 6.13 -6.31 3.35
CA ALA A 106 6.76 -7.63 3.45
C ALA A 106 5.82 -8.74 2.94
N ARG A 107 6.40 -9.86 2.52
CA ARG A 107 5.66 -11.01 1.99
C ARG A 107 4.58 -11.49 2.97
N GLU A 108 4.92 -11.62 4.24
CA GLU A 108 3.99 -12.07 5.28
C GLU A 108 2.78 -11.15 5.39
N GLN A 109 3.00 -9.83 5.36
CA GLN A 109 1.91 -8.83 5.42
C GLN A 109 0.98 -8.96 4.21
N VAL A 110 1.54 -9.09 3.00
CA VAL A 110 0.77 -9.26 1.77
C VAL A 110 -0.06 -10.54 1.82
N ASP A 111 0.55 -11.65 2.24
CA ASP A 111 -0.13 -12.95 2.30
C ASP A 111 -1.31 -12.93 3.28
N ILE A 112 -1.13 -12.35 4.48
CA ILE A 112 -2.19 -12.24 5.49
C ILE A 112 -3.33 -11.34 5.00
N ILE A 113 -3.02 -10.18 4.40
CA ILE A 113 -4.06 -9.27 3.89
C ILE A 113 -4.86 -9.95 2.77
N LEU A 114 -4.19 -10.60 1.81
CA LEU A 114 -4.89 -11.30 0.73
C LEU A 114 -5.74 -12.47 1.25
N GLU A 115 -5.28 -13.18 2.28
CA GLU A 115 -6.06 -14.23 2.94
C GLU A 115 -7.32 -13.65 3.58
N LYS A 116 -7.19 -12.60 4.39
CA LYS A 116 -8.30 -11.92 5.05
C LYS A 116 -9.31 -11.34 4.04
N LEU A 117 -8.85 -10.68 3.00
CA LEU A 117 -9.73 -10.17 1.94
C LEU A 117 -10.45 -11.31 1.21
N SER A 118 -9.80 -12.47 1.07
CA SER A 118 -10.39 -13.64 0.41
C SER A 118 -11.53 -14.29 1.22
N GLU A 119 -11.56 -14.09 2.53
CA GLU A 119 -12.69 -14.54 3.38
C GLU A 119 -14.01 -13.87 2.96
N ASN A 120 -13.94 -12.61 2.51
CA ASN A 120 -15.09 -11.77 2.19
C ASN A 120 -15.40 -11.63 0.69
N SER A 121 -14.40 -11.81 -0.18
CA SER A 121 -14.49 -11.47 -1.62
C SER A 121 -14.05 -12.60 -2.56
N GLY A 122 -13.98 -13.83 -2.05
CA GLY A 122 -13.47 -14.96 -2.83
C GLY A 122 -11.94 -14.96 -2.92
N ASN A 123 -11.35 -15.95 -3.58
CA ASN A 123 -9.91 -16.18 -3.56
C ASN A 123 -9.12 -15.11 -4.34
N LEU A 124 -8.86 -13.96 -3.70
CA LEU A 124 -8.15 -12.84 -4.32
C LEU A 124 -6.67 -13.16 -4.62
N LYS A 125 -6.04 -14.04 -3.85
CA LYS A 125 -4.63 -14.41 -4.10
C LYS A 125 -4.44 -15.04 -5.47
N ASN A 126 -5.41 -15.83 -5.95
CA ASN A 126 -5.33 -16.55 -7.21
C ASN A 126 -5.68 -15.71 -8.45
N ILE A 127 -6.21 -14.50 -8.29
CA ILE A 127 -6.48 -13.62 -9.44
C ILE A 127 -5.21 -12.93 -9.95
N PHE A 128 -4.19 -12.77 -9.09
CA PHE A 128 -2.95 -12.12 -9.48
C PHE A 128 -1.99 -13.11 -10.15
N LYS A 129 -1.63 -12.84 -11.40
CA LYS A 129 -0.66 -13.62 -12.16
C LYS A 129 0.76 -13.49 -11.61
N SER A 130 1.06 -12.37 -10.97
CA SER A 130 2.33 -12.10 -10.28
C SER A 130 2.06 -11.28 -9.02
N ILE A 131 2.71 -11.65 -7.92
CA ILE A 131 2.73 -10.90 -6.67
C ILE A 131 4.19 -10.62 -6.35
N VAL A 132 4.58 -9.34 -6.34
CA VAL A 132 5.92 -8.86 -5.99
C VAL A 132 5.81 -7.99 -4.75
N THR A 133 6.63 -8.26 -3.76
CA THR A 133 6.63 -7.62 -2.44
C THR A 133 7.93 -6.87 -2.18
N GLY A 134 7.99 -6.12 -1.09
CA GLY A 134 9.20 -5.44 -0.66
C GLY A 134 10.40 -6.37 -0.45
N ASP A 135 10.14 -7.65 -0.10
CA ASP A 135 11.19 -8.66 0.14
C ASP A 135 11.76 -9.24 -1.17
N ASP A 136 11.10 -9.00 -2.28
CA ASP A 136 11.49 -9.52 -3.58
C ASP A 136 12.45 -8.60 -4.34
N VAL A 137 12.75 -7.40 -3.83
CA VAL A 137 13.55 -6.36 -4.49
C VAL A 137 14.60 -5.78 -3.56
N GLU A 138 15.71 -5.30 -4.11
CA GLU A 138 16.76 -4.65 -3.33
C GLU A 138 16.36 -3.23 -2.94
N ALA A 139 15.79 -2.46 -3.88
CA ALA A 139 15.35 -1.09 -3.64
C ALA A 139 13.82 -1.01 -3.66
N ARG A 140 13.25 -0.52 -2.56
CA ARG A 140 11.80 -0.26 -2.41
C ARG A 140 11.39 1.02 -3.14
N LYS A 141 10.08 1.22 -3.35
CA LYS A 141 9.54 2.48 -3.88
C LYS A 141 10.13 3.67 -3.09
N PRO A 142 10.61 4.74 -3.76
CA PRO A 142 10.32 5.15 -5.14
C PRO A 142 11.19 4.54 -6.23
N ALA A 143 12.13 3.62 -5.93
CA ALA A 143 12.87 2.90 -6.95
C ALA A 143 11.94 2.06 -7.84
N PRO A 144 12.27 1.86 -9.14
CA PRO A 144 11.38 1.18 -10.10
C PRO A 144 11.38 -0.35 -9.97
N ASP A 145 12.24 -0.93 -9.14
CA ASP A 145 12.60 -2.35 -9.08
C ASP A 145 11.38 -3.26 -8.96
N ILE A 146 10.43 -2.88 -8.12
CA ILE A 146 9.22 -3.69 -7.87
C ILE A 146 8.35 -3.80 -9.14
N TYR A 147 8.19 -2.70 -9.87
CA TYR A 147 7.43 -2.69 -11.12
C TYR A 147 8.19 -3.37 -12.25
N GLN A 148 9.49 -3.14 -12.36
CA GLN A 148 10.34 -3.82 -13.35
C GLN A 148 10.32 -5.33 -13.15
N LYS A 149 10.40 -5.82 -11.91
CA LYS A 149 10.27 -7.24 -11.59
C LYS A 149 8.89 -7.77 -11.93
N THR A 150 7.83 -7.01 -11.61
CA THR A 150 6.45 -7.40 -11.94
C THR A 150 6.26 -7.54 -13.44
N ILE A 151 6.66 -6.54 -14.24
CA ILE A 151 6.57 -6.56 -15.71
C ILE A 151 7.35 -7.74 -16.28
N LYS A 152 8.57 -7.98 -15.77
CA LYS A 152 9.41 -9.12 -16.18
C LYS A 152 8.71 -10.45 -15.91
N ASN A 153 8.09 -10.63 -14.74
CA ASN A 153 7.36 -11.85 -14.39
C ASN A 153 6.15 -12.08 -15.30
N LEU A 154 5.50 -10.99 -15.73
CA LEU A 154 4.36 -11.07 -16.67
C LEU A 154 4.80 -11.29 -18.13
N GLY A 155 6.05 -11.06 -18.48
CA GLY A 155 6.53 -11.10 -19.86
C GLY A 155 5.96 -9.99 -20.74
N LEU A 156 5.55 -8.86 -20.16
CA LEU A 156 4.92 -7.73 -20.83
C LEU A 156 5.90 -6.56 -21.00
N ARG A 157 5.56 -5.60 -21.88
CA ARG A 157 6.24 -4.32 -21.98
C ARG A 157 5.53 -3.28 -21.11
N ALA A 158 6.28 -2.39 -20.47
CA ALA A 158 5.78 -1.39 -19.53
C ALA A 158 4.62 -0.55 -20.11
N ASN A 159 4.69 -0.15 -21.38
CA ASN A 159 3.69 0.68 -22.04
C ASN A 159 2.33 -0.01 -22.27
N PHE A 160 2.23 -1.32 -22.04
CA PHE A 160 0.97 -2.07 -22.02
C PHE A 160 0.43 -2.33 -20.62
N CYS A 161 1.10 -1.75 -19.60
CA CYS A 161 0.71 -1.93 -18.22
C CYS A 161 0.25 -0.59 -17.62
N ILE A 162 -0.73 -0.67 -16.74
CA ILE A 162 -1.23 0.46 -15.96
C ILE A 162 -1.05 0.11 -14.48
N ALA A 163 -0.44 1.00 -13.73
CA ALA A 163 -0.39 0.94 -12.26
C ALA A 163 -1.49 1.81 -11.66
N ILE A 164 -2.07 1.37 -10.54
CA ILE A 164 -2.92 2.20 -9.68
C ILE A 164 -2.16 2.37 -8.37
N GLU A 165 -1.94 3.61 -7.95
CA GLU A 165 -1.11 3.97 -6.81
C GLU A 165 -1.75 5.10 -6.01
N ASP A 166 -1.60 5.03 -4.70
CA ASP A 166 -2.12 6.01 -3.75
C ASP A 166 -1.02 6.89 -3.13
N SER A 167 0.26 6.56 -3.35
CA SER A 167 1.40 7.25 -2.73
C SER A 167 2.30 7.94 -3.75
N PRO A 168 2.95 9.08 -3.38
CA PRO A 168 3.93 9.75 -4.24
C PRO A 168 5.12 8.85 -4.62
N ALA A 169 5.59 8.02 -3.68
CA ALA A 169 6.67 7.07 -3.91
C ALA A 169 6.26 5.98 -4.91
N GLY A 170 5.01 5.48 -4.81
CA GLY A 170 4.46 4.49 -5.73
C GLY A 170 4.28 5.04 -7.13
N VAL A 171 3.70 6.24 -7.27
CA VAL A 171 3.58 6.94 -8.56
C VAL A 171 4.95 7.15 -9.20
N GLN A 172 5.93 7.64 -8.43
CA GLN A 172 7.30 7.83 -8.94
C GLN A 172 7.92 6.50 -9.41
N SER A 173 7.76 5.43 -8.65
CA SER A 173 8.25 4.09 -8.97
C SER A 173 7.65 3.56 -10.28
N ALA A 174 6.32 3.63 -10.43
CA ALA A 174 5.61 3.21 -11.63
C ALA A 174 6.06 4.01 -12.87
N LYS A 175 6.13 5.34 -12.75
CA LYS A 175 6.56 6.23 -13.84
C LYS A 175 8.02 5.98 -14.24
N THR A 176 8.91 5.76 -13.26
CA THR A 176 10.33 5.46 -13.53
C THR A 176 10.49 4.09 -14.21
N ALA A 177 9.62 3.12 -13.90
CA ALA A 177 9.57 1.83 -14.60
C ALA A 177 8.93 1.91 -16.00
N GLY A 178 8.39 3.07 -16.40
CA GLY A 178 7.82 3.30 -17.74
C GLY A 178 6.34 2.92 -17.88
N LEU A 179 5.61 2.71 -16.78
CA LEU A 179 4.19 2.42 -16.81
C LEU A 179 3.35 3.70 -16.95
N ASN A 180 2.14 3.54 -17.48
CA ASN A 180 1.08 4.49 -17.18
C ASN A 180 0.64 4.32 -15.73
N CYS A 181 0.34 5.43 -15.05
CA CYS A 181 0.01 5.42 -13.63
C CYS A 181 -1.25 6.23 -13.36
N ILE A 182 -2.20 5.60 -12.67
CA ILE A 182 -3.40 6.24 -12.12
C ILE A 182 -3.11 6.53 -10.65
N GLY A 183 -3.20 7.80 -10.25
CA GLY A 183 -3.10 8.23 -8.88
C GLY A 183 -4.48 8.18 -8.20
N LEU A 184 -4.63 7.36 -7.18
CA LEU A 184 -5.82 7.28 -6.34
C LEU A 184 -5.64 8.22 -5.15
N LYS A 185 -6.46 9.27 -5.08
CA LYS A 185 -6.43 10.21 -3.96
C LYS A 185 -6.97 9.55 -2.69
N SER A 186 -6.38 9.91 -1.58
CA SER A 186 -6.89 9.57 -0.24
C SER A 186 -7.24 10.85 0.52
N ILE A 187 -7.87 10.70 1.68
CA ILE A 187 -8.15 11.85 2.57
C ILE A 187 -6.85 12.48 3.12
N PHE A 188 -5.76 11.73 3.11
CA PHE A 188 -4.47 12.14 3.66
C PHE A 188 -3.50 12.65 2.59
N ILE A 189 -3.60 12.14 1.34
CA ILE A 189 -2.70 12.45 0.24
C ILE A 189 -3.50 13.09 -0.89
N GLY A 190 -3.24 14.37 -1.11
CA GLY A 190 -3.95 15.16 -2.08
C GLY A 190 -3.38 15.09 -3.51
N SER A 191 -4.00 15.81 -4.42
CA SER A 191 -3.63 15.80 -5.86
C SER A 191 -2.25 16.39 -6.15
N LYS A 192 -1.71 17.24 -5.27
CA LYS A 192 -0.37 17.84 -5.47
C LYS A 192 0.74 16.82 -5.33
N GLU A 193 0.61 15.91 -4.39
CA GLU A 193 1.58 14.86 -4.09
C GLU A 193 1.59 13.78 -5.17
N LEU A 194 0.45 13.57 -5.85
CA LEU A 194 0.28 12.58 -6.93
C LEU A 194 0.40 13.18 -8.34
N ASN A 195 0.94 14.39 -8.49
CA ASN A 195 0.95 15.16 -9.74
C ASN A 195 1.72 14.52 -10.91
N LYS A 196 2.52 13.49 -10.65
CA LYS A 196 3.24 12.74 -11.69
C LYS A 196 2.43 11.60 -12.30
N ALA A 197 1.26 11.28 -11.75
CA ALA A 197 0.34 10.31 -12.33
C ALA A 197 -0.26 10.84 -13.65
N ASP A 198 -0.55 9.94 -14.58
CA ASP A 198 -1.15 10.29 -15.87
C ASP A 198 -2.63 10.64 -15.74
N LEU A 199 -3.30 10.08 -14.73
CA LEU A 199 -4.68 10.34 -14.40
C LEU A 199 -4.84 10.34 -12.88
N LEU A 200 -5.64 11.26 -12.34
CA LEU A 200 -6.03 11.28 -10.94
C LEU A 200 -7.50 10.88 -10.81
N ILE A 201 -7.78 9.99 -9.88
CA ILE A 201 -9.13 9.56 -9.52
C ILE A 201 -9.38 9.77 -8.03
N ASP A 202 -10.63 10.03 -7.67
CA ASP A 202 -11.03 10.20 -6.27
C ASP A 202 -11.38 8.85 -5.61
N ASN A 203 -11.78 7.86 -6.41
CA ASN A 203 -12.07 6.51 -5.96
C ASN A 203 -12.04 5.52 -7.14
N ILE A 204 -12.00 4.23 -6.84
CA ILE A 204 -11.95 3.17 -7.86
C ILE A 204 -13.21 3.12 -8.73
N ASN A 205 -14.40 3.45 -8.21
CA ASN A 205 -15.61 3.48 -9.02
C ASN A 205 -15.53 4.49 -10.17
N GLN A 206 -14.86 5.64 -9.95
CA GLN A 206 -14.61 6.62 -11.02
C GLN A 206 -13.79 6.00 -12.17
N PHE A 207 -12.78 5.19 -11.85
CA PHE A 207 -12.00 4.49 -12.89
C PHE A 207 -12.85 3.44 -13.61
N VAL A 208 -13.66 2.67 -12.89
CA VAL A 208 -14.61 1.71 -13.45
C VAL A 208 -15.57 2.37 -14.44
N GLU A 209 -16.11 3.55 -14.11
CA GLU A 209 -16.99 4.31 -14.99
C GLU A 209 -16.28 4.79 -16.26
N LEU A 210 -15.00 5.20 -16.16
CA LEU A 210 -14.20 5.62 -17.30
C LEU A 210 -13.92 4.43 -18.25
N LEU A 211 -13.66 3.24 -17.71
CA LEU A 211 -13.52 2.03 -18.50
C LEU A 211 -14.82 1.69 -19.23
N GLY A 212 -15.96 1.72 -18.55
CA GLY A 212 -17.26 1.38 -19.14
C GLY A 212 -17.76 2.35 -20.22
N LYS A 213 -17.22 3.58 -20.31
CA LYS A 213 -17.55 4.53 -21.36
C LYS A 213 -16.71 4.38 -22.64
N ASN A 214 -15.61 3.64 -22.56
CA ASN A 214 -14.64 3.47 -23.63
C ASN A 214 -14.59 2.01 -24.16
N LEU A 215 -15.43 1.15 -23.63
CA LEU A 215 -15.70 -0.21 -24.08
C LEU A 215 -17.07 -0.29 -24.74
#